data_4180a0f9d6173dfe558cbfdb834a787d
#
_entry.id   4180a0f9d6173dfe558cbfdb834a787d
#
_cell.length_a   1.000
_cell.length_b   1.000
_cell.length_c   1.000
_cell.angle_alpha   90.00
_cell.angle_beta   90.00
_cell.angle_gamma   90.00
#
_symmetry.space_group_name_H-M   'P 1'
#
loop_
_entity.id
_entity.type
_entity.pdbx_description
1 polymer ?
#
loop_
_entity_poly.entity_id
_entity_poly.type
_entity_poly.pdbx_seq_one_letter_code
_entity_poly.pdbx_strand_id
1 'polypeptide(L)'
;MGDRLYVSYWHHGLVILDISNMSRPKVVSHTNTSPAFPHPTHTCLPIPQSLKGRSIMVVADEDVAKLRPSAPSFAWIYDITVERQPVPIATFQVPGLDLDGSPQPPMSGCHQPSERLRGTVIPFAWFAQGLRLVDIADPFAPREVGHFLPDPPDRADRVSSNDVTIDDRGLIYLVDRVRGVHIIETTAFG
;
A
#
# COMPACT_ATOMS: atom_id res chain seq x y z
N MET A 1 -12.92 -10.78 -4.20
CA MET A 1 -14.33 -10.71 -3.75
C MET A 1 -15.16 -11.56 -4.68
N GLY A 2 -15.98 -12.47 -4.17
CA GLY A 2 -16.68 -13.45 -4.99
C GLY A 2 -15.74 -14.32 -5.81
N ASP A 3 -15.99 -14.41 -7.11
CA ASP A 3 -15.23 -15.22 -8.06
C ASP A 3 -14.05 -14.46 -8.68
N ARG A 4 -13.44 -13.53 -7.94
CA ARG A 4 -12.30 -12.73 -8.40
C ARG A 4 -11.08 -12.96 -7.54
N LEU A 5 -9.92 -13.08 -8.21
CA LEU A 5 -8.60 -13.05 -7.60
C LEU A 5 -7.84 -11.84 -8.13
N TYR A 6 -7.38 -10.98 -7.21
CA TYR A 6 -6.58 -9.82 -7.50
C TYR A 6 -5.12 -10.17 -7.18
N VAL A 7 -4.25 -10.09 -8.19
CA VAL A 7 -2.88 -10.57 -8.10
C VAL A 7 -1.92 -9.41 -8.32
N SER A 8 -1.09 -9.16 -7.34
CA SER A 8 0.12 -8.37 -7.49
C SER A 8 1.21 -9.26 -8.10
N TYR A 9 1.55 -8.99 -9.37
CA TYR A 9 2.42 -9.86 -10.14
C TYR A 9 3.79 -9.23 -10.38
N TRP A 10 4.33 -8.64 -9.33
CA TRP A 10 5.66 -8.05 -9.29
C TRP A 10 5.86 -7.04 -10.45
N HIS A 11 6.93 -7.17 -11.25
CA HIS A 11 7.17 -6.29 -12.41
C HIS A 11 6.19 -6.49 -13.58
N HIS A 12 5.29 -7.43 -13.49
CA HIS A 12 4.18 -7.56 -14.42
C HIS A 12 2.94 -6.74 -14.00
N GLY A 13 3.01 -6.05 -12.86
CA GLY A 13 1.93 -5.18 -12.40
C GLY A 13 0.77 -5.95 -11.75
N LEU A 14 -0.45 -5.47 -11.93
CA LEU A 14 -1.65 -6.09 -11.38
C LEU A 14 -2.39 -6.93 -12.42
N VAL A 15 -2.96 -8.06 -11.97
CA VAL A 15 -3.81 -8.93 -12.79
C VAL A 15 -5.11 -9.21 -12.04
N ILE A 16 -6.24 -9.09 -12.72
CA ILE A 16 -7.54 -9.52 -12.20
C ILE A 16 -7.93 -10.82 -12.92
N LEU A 17 -8.21 -11.86 -12.14
CA LEU A 17 -8.63 -13.15 -12.67
C LEU A 17 -10.09 -13.44 -12.28
N ASP A 18 -10.82 -14.02 -13.20
CA ASP A 18 -12.07 -14.73 -12.94
C ASP A 18 -11.73 -16.17 -12.52
N ILE A 19 -12.07 -16.51 -11.29
CA ILE A 19 -11.85 -17.82 -10.67
C ILE A 19 -13.17 -18.55 -10.39
N SER A 20 -14.27 -18.18 -11.04
CA SER A 20 -15.55 -18.89 -10.95
C SER A 20 -15.40 -20.37 -11.29
N ASN A 21 -14.42 -20.71 -12.12
CA ASN A 21 -13.93 -22.05 -12.32
C ASN A 21 -12.44 -22.13 -11.96
N MET A 22 -12.13 -22.59 -10.75
CA MET A 22 -10.77 -22.70 -10.23
C MET A 22 -9.85 -23.58 -11.09
N SER A 23 -10.40 -24.53 -11.85
CA SER A 23 -9.62 -25.38 -12.77
C SER A 23 -9.29 -24.68 -14.10
N ARG A 24 -9.93 -23.54 -14.37
CA ARG A 24 -9.76 -22.78 -15.61
C ARG A 24 -9.90 -21.28 -15.34
N PRO A 25 -8.98 -20.67 -14.56
CA PRO A 25 -9.00 -19.23 -14.31
C PRO A 25 -8.83 -18.46 -15.63
N LYS A 26 -9.50 -17.31 -15.74
CA LYS A 26 -9.45 -16.46 -16.93
C LYS A 26 -8.97 -15.06 -16.54
N VAL A 27 -8.08 -14.50 -17.35
CA VAL A 27 -7.67 -13.11 -17.19
C VAL A 27 -8.84 -12.19 -17.54
N VAL A 28 -9.23 -11.34 -16.60
CA VAL A 28 -10.21 -10.27 -16.80
C VAL A 28 -9.51 -9.02 -17.28
N SER A 29 -8.40 -8.65 -16.63
CA SER A 29 -7.57 -7.52 -17.01
C SER A 29 -6.14 -7.69 -16.52
N HIS A 30 -5.23 -6.95 -17.16
CA HIS A 30 -3.84 -6.82 -16.78
C HIS A 30 -3.42 -5.36 -16.97
N THR A 31 -2.82 -4.77 -15.93
CA THR A 31 -2.34 -3.39 -15.94
C THR A 31 -0.93 -3.34 -15.37
N ASN A 32 -0.02 -2.68 -16.06
CA ASN A 32 1.36 -2.54 -15.65
C ASN A 32 1.83 -1.09 -15.78
N THR A 33 2.38 -0.52 -14.72
CA THR A 33 2.94 0.83 -14.68
C THR A 33 4.43 0.87 -15.01
N SER A 34 5.09 -0.29 -15.02
CA SER A 34 6.50 -0.41 -15.38
C SER A 34 6.68 -0.35 -16.93
N PRO A 35 7.77 0.23 -17.45
CA PRO A 35 8.96 0.68 -16.73
C PRO A 35 8.94 2.14 -16.29
N ALA A 36 7.89 2.93 -16.57
CA ALA A 36 7.83 4.34 -16.18
C ALA A 36 7.92 4.52 -14.66
N PHE A 37 7.27 3.60 -13.91
CA PHE A 37 7.39 3.47 -12.47
C PHE A 37 8.08 2.13 -12.18
N PRO A 38 9.36 2.14 -11.79
CA PRO A 38 10.20 0.94 -11.82
C PRO A 38 10.01 0.01 -10.63
N HIS A 39 9.30 0.44 -9.58
CA HIS A 39 9.04 -0.40 -8.42
C HIS A 39 7.98 -1.46 -8.72
N PRO A 40 8.17 -2.68 -8.21
CA PRO A 40 7.23 -3.77 -8.48
C PRO A 40 5.92 -3.61 -7.72
N THR A 41 4.84 -4.07 -8.31
CA THR A 41 3.53 -4.19 -7.66
C THR A 41 3.58 -5.29 -6.61
N HIS A 42 3.42 -4.93 -5.33
CA HIS A 42 3.57 -5.85 -4.20
C HIS A 42 2.22 -6.35 -3.66
N THR A 43 1.25 -5.46 -3.49
CA THR A 43 -0.05 -5.81 -2.88
C THR A 43 -1.19 -5.21 -3.67
N CYS A 44 -2.23 -6.01 -3.93
CA CYS A 44 -3.50 -5.58 -4.49
C CYS A 44 -4.59 -5.79 -3.44
N LEU A 45 -5.11 -4.70 -2.88
CA LEU A 45 -6.11 -4.69 -1.81
C LEU A 45 -7.44 -4.12 -2.32
N PRO A 46 -8.40 -4.97 -2.77
CA PRO A 46 -9.74 -4.50 -3.11
C PRO A 46 -10.47 -4.04 -1.85
N ILE A 47 -11.11 -2.87 -1.92
CA ILE A 47 -11.86 -2.29 -0.82
C ILE A 47 -13.27 -2.88 -0.81
N PRO A 48 -13.72 -3.49 0.31
CA PRO A 48 -15.00 -4.20 0.34
C PRO A 48 -16.21 -3.29 0.10
N GLN A 49 -16.17 -2.06 0.61
CA GLN A 49 -17.25 -1.08 0.44
C GLN A 49 -17.03 -0.20 -0.80
N SER A 50 -18.12 0.21 -1.42
CA SER A 50 -18.06 1.23 -2.46
C SER A 50 -17.72 2.60 -1.86
N LEU A 51 -16.80 3.33 -2.49
CA LEU A 51 -16.45 4.70 -2.12
C LEU A 51 -16.91 5.65 -3.23
N LYS A 52 -17.73 6.63 -2.88
CA LYS A 52 -18.36 7.56 -3.84
C LYS A 52 -19.00 6.86 -5.05
N GLY A 53 -19.64 5.69 -4.81
CA GLY A 53 -20.31 4.91 -5.85
C GLY A 53 -19.37 4.11 -6.77
N ARG A 54 -18.09 3.97 -6.41
CA ARG A 54 -17.08 3.26 -7.19
C ARG A 54 -16.51 2.07 -6.41
N SER A 55 -16.16 1.03 -7.14
CA SER A 55 -15.36 -0.07 -6.61
C SER A 55 -13.90 0.32 -6.69
N ILE A 56 -13.22 0.30 -5.54
CA ILE A 56 -11.85 0.80 -5.40
C ILE A 56 -10.92 -0.35 -5.04
N MET A 57 -9.71 -0.29 -5.55
CA MET A 57 -8.60 -1.15 -5.14
C MET A 57 -7.38 -0.29 -4.81
N VAL A 58 -6.76 -0.57 -3.69
CA VAL A 58 -5.46 0.02 -3.34
C VAL A 58 -4.37 -0.93 -3.80
N VAL A 59 -3.38 -0.41 -4.49
CA VAL A 59 -2.24 -1.17 -4.99
C VAL A 59 -0.98 -0.54 -4.42
N ALA A 60 -0.18 -1.32 -3.71
CA ALA A 60 1.08 -0.86 -3.16
C ALA A 60 2.24 -1.37 -4.02
N ASP A 61 3.14 -0.45 -4.39
CA ASP A 61 4.44 -0.82 -4.91
C ASP A 61 5.40 -1.14 -3.77
N GLU A 62 6.39 -1.99 -4.00
CA GLU A 62 7.47 -2.20 -3.05
C GLU A 62 8.71 -1.41 -3.44
N ASP A 63 9.23 -0.59 -2.51
CA ASP A 63 10.53 0.04 -2.71
C ASP A 63 11.66 -1.00 -2.58
N VAL A 64 12.24 -1.36 -3.70
CA VAL A 64 13.36 -2.31 -3.77
C VAL A 64 14.72 -1.66 -3.93
N ALA A 65 14.80 -0.33 -3.91
CA ALA A 65 16.03 0.45 -4.12
C ALA A 65 16.87 0.54 -2.82
N LYS A 66 17.48 -0.56 -2.42
CA LYS A 66 18.15 -0.74 -1.11
C LYS A 66 19.25 0.27 -0.79
N LEU A 67 19.88 0.91 -1.75
CA LEU A 67 21.09 1.70 -1.57
C LEU A 67 21.03 3.12 -2.17
N ARG A 68 19.89 3.54 -2.69
CA ARG A 68 19.69 4.85 -3.32
C ARG A 68 18.41 5.49 -2.82
N PRO A 69 18.33 6.84 -2.87
CA PRO A 69 17.02 7.49 -2.84
C PRO A 69 16.12 6.84 -3.87
N SER A 70 14.93 6.44 -3.46
CA SER A 70 14.01 5.70 -4.30
C SER A 70 13.37 6.61 -5.33
N ALA A 71 13.19 6.11 -6.53
CA ALA A 71 12.15 6.64 -7.41
C ALA A 71 10.79 6.48 -6.70
N PRO A 72 9.74 7.23 -7.11
CA PRO A 72 8.43 7.12 -6.47
C PRO A 72 7.94 5.67 -6.42
N SER A 73 7.67 5.19 -5.21
CA SER A 73 7.05 3.91 -4.90
C SER A 73 5.77 4.24 -4.14
N PHE A 74 4.65 4.15 -4.83
CA PHE A 74 3.38 4.70 -4.36
C PHE A 74 2.48 3.65 -3.71
N ALA A 75 1.49 4.14 -2.96
CA ALA A 75 0.19 3.50 -2.86
C ALA A 75 -0.71 4.10 -3.96
N TRP A 76 -1.09 3.29 -4.92
CA TRP A 76 -1.98 3.66 -6.02
C TRP A 76 -3.43 3.42 -5.62
N ILE A 77 -4.31 4.32 -6.01
CA ILE A 77 -5.75 4.13 -5.90
C ILE A 77 -6.30 3.86 -7.30
N TYR A 78 -6.83 2.66 -7.50
CA TYR A 78 -7.45 2.25 -8.75
C TYR A 78 -8.97 2.23 -8.64
N ASP A 79 -9.64 2.78 -9.63
CA ASP A 79 -11.04 2.52 -9.89
C ASP A 79 -11.16 1.20 -10.67
N ILE A 80 -11.80 0.22 -10.07
CA ILE A 80 -12.07 -1.10 -10.66
C ILE A 80 -13.57 -1.34 -10.92
N THR A 81 -14.36 -0.26 -10.96
CA THR A 81 -15.81 -0.36 -11.27
C THR A 81 -16.04 -1.08 -12.59
N VAL A 82 -15.15 -0.89 -13.54
CA VAL A 82 -15.07 -1.67 -14.78
C VAL A 82 -13.81 -2.53 -14.72
N GLU A 83 -13.93 -3.75 -14.16
CA GLU A 83 -12.78 -4.64 -13.90
C GLU A 83 -11.93 -4.95 -15.14
N ARG A 84 -12.51 -4.87 -16.34
CA ARG A 84 -11.76 -5.07 -17.59
C ARG A 84 -10.82 -3.92 -17.93
N GLN A 85 -10.99 -2.78 -17.26
CA GLN A 85 -10.23 -1.57 -17.51
C GLN A 85 -9.98 -0.83 -16.20
N PRO A 86 -9.13 -1.34 -15.32
CA PRO A 86 -8.72 -0.64 -14.11
C PRO A 86 -8.05 0.68 -14.44
N VAL A 87 -8.44 1.76 -13.75
CA VAL A 87 -7.91 3.10 -14.00
C VAL A 87 -7.26 3.63 -12.72
N PRO A 88 -5.98 4.01 -12.73
CA PRO A 88 -5.39 4.73 -11.60
C PRO A 88 -6.02 6.12 -11.51
N ILE A 89 -6.58 6.46 -10.37
CA ILE A 89 -7.30 7.73 -10.14
C ILE A 89 -6.58 8.66 -9.17
N ALA A 90 -5.71 8.12 -8.33
CA ALA A 90 -4.87 8.87 -7.41
C ALA A 90 -3.66 8.05 -6.99
N THR A 91 -2.68 8.72 -6.39
CA THR A 91 -1.56 8.10 -5.67
C THR A 91 -1.44 8.73 -4.28
N PHE A 92 -0.89 7.96 -3.34
CA PHE A 92 -0.44 8.51 -2.07
C PHE A 92 1.06 8.28 -1.93
N GLN A 93 1.76 9.33 -1.51
CA GLN A 93 3.17 9.34 -1.11
C GLN A 93 3.28 10.01 0.25
N VAL A 94 4.20 9.56 1.08
CA VAL A 94 4.46 10.18 2.38
C VAL A 94 4.82 11.66 2.19
N PRO A 95 4.15 12.59 2.91
CA PRO A 95 4.49 14.01 2.83
C PRO A 95 5.93 14.29 3.23
N GLY A 96 6.60 15.22 2.54
CA GLY A 96 7.99 15.59 2.81
C GLY A 96 9.04 14.64 2.22
N LEU A 97 8.65 13.59 1.53
CA LEU A 97 9.54 12.82 0.67
C LEU A 97 9.68 13.55 -0.66
N ASP A 98 10.42 14.65 -0.65
CA ASP A 98 10.59 15.46 -1.84
C ASP A 98 11.37 14.71 -2.91
N LEU A 99 10.83 14.72 -4.10
CA LEU A 99 11.47 14.16 -5.30
C LEU A 99 12.47 15.15 -5.93
N ASP A 100 12.74 16.26 -5.22
CA ASP A 100 13.61 17.35 -5.66
C ASP A 100 15.11 17.05 -5.52
N GLY A 101 15.46 15.84 -5.06
CA GLY A 101 16.83 15.41 -4.85
C GLY A 101 17.34 15.60 -3.42
N SER A 102 16.50 15.99 -2.48
CA SER A 102 16.89 15.97 -1.07
C SER A 102 17.24 14.55 -0.63
N PRO A 103 18.29 14.38 0.22
CA PRO A 103 18.71 13.06 0.64
C PRO A 103 17.63 12.40 1.51
N GLN A 104 16.97 11.40 0.96
CA GLN A 104 16.05 10.54 1.70
C GLN A 104 16.79 9.27 2.13
N PRO A 105 16.44 8.68 3.28
CA PRO A 105 16.94 7.36 3.61
C PRO A 105 16.61 6.36 2.50
N PRO A 106 17.50 5.42 2.16
CA PRO A 106 17.14 4.32 1.27
C PRO A 106 15.89 3.59 1.77
N MET A 107 15.09 3.07 0.86
CA MET A 107 13.81 2.41 1.18
C MET A 107 12.81 3.35 1.88
N SER A 108 12.64 4.55 1.35
CA SER A 108 11.61 5.52 1.81
C SER A 108 10.29 5.40 1.06
N GLY A 109 10.16 4.46 0.14
CA GLY A 109 8.92 4.17 -0.59
C GLY A 109 7.97 3.22 0.14
N CYS A 110 6.85 2.95 -0.49
CA CYS A 110 5.80 2.08 0.03
C CYS A 110 6.24 0.62 0.15
N HIS A 111 5.53 -0.15 0.95
CA HIS A 111 5.64 -1.60 0.95
C HIS A 111 4.26 -2.27 1.04
N GLN A 112 3.59 -2.21 2.20
CA GLN A 112 2.42 -3.05 2.43
C GLN A 112 1.31 -2.36 3.21
N PRO A 113 0.07 -2.36 2.70
CA PRO A 113 -1.12 -2.02 3.47
C PRO A 113 -1.55 -3.18 4.38
N SER A 114 -2.25 -2.88 5.44
CA SER A 114 -3.00 -3.88 6.21
C SER A 114 -4.07 -4.51 5.32
N GLU A 115 -4.12 -5.84 5.26
CA GLU A 115 -5.20 -6.57 4.59
C GLU A 115 -6.50 -6.56 5.41
N ARG A 116 -6.41 -6.33 6.71
CA ARG A 116 -7.57 -6.11 7.58
C ARG A 116 -7.90 -4.63 7.59
N LEU A 117 -9.16 -4.31 7.28
CA LEU A 117 -9.63 -2.94 7.12
C LEU A 117 -10.61 -2.56 8.22
N ARG A 118 -10.56 -1.30 8.64
CA ARG A 118 -11.53 -0.68 9.53
C ARG A 118 -11.94 0.69 8.98
N GLY A 119 -13.14 0.76 8.40
CA GLY A 119 -13.59 1.98 7.73
C GLY A 119 -12.80 2.29 6.47
N THR A 120 -12.38 3.54 6.31
CA THR A 120 -11.66 4.04 5.15
C THR A 120 -10.19 4.36 5.42
N VAL A 121 -9.76 4.23 6.67
CA VAL A 121 -8.35 4.45 7.07
C VAL A 121 -7.57 3.15 6.96
N ILE A 122 -6.55 3.16 6.13
CA ILE A 122 -5.69 2.01 5.85
C ILE A 122 -4.33 2.24 6.50
N PRO A 123 -3.90 1.36 7.42
CA PRO A 123 -2.53 1.34 7.89
C PRO A 123 -1.59 0.79 6.82
N PHE A 124 -0.45 1.45 6.61
CA PHE A 124 0.63 1.00 5.73
C PHE A 124 1.93 0.85 6.51
N ALA A 125 2.66 -0.22 6.27
CA ALA A 125 4.08 -0.30 6.56
C ALA A 125 4.85 0.35 5.40
N TRP A 126 5.68 1.35 5.73
CA TRP A 126 6.36 2.21 4.75
C TRP A 126 7.87 2.22 4.95
N PHE A 127 8.47 1.06 5.07
CA PHE A 127 9.91 0.83 5.32
C PHE A 127 10.55 1.86 6.26
N ALA A 128 11.47 2.69 5.76
CA ALA A 128 12.17 3.70 6.57
C ALA A 128 11.28 4.83 7.09
N GLN A 129 10.02 4.89 6.63
CA GLN A 129 9.05 5.90 7.03
C GLN A 129 8.02 5.39 8.07
N GLY A 130 8.17 4.16 8.55
CA GLY A 130 7.35 3.62 9.63
C GLY A 130 5.92 3.26 9.23
N LEU A 131 5.00 3.48 10.16
CA LEU A 131 3.55 3.34 9.95
C LEU A 131 2.98 4.63 9.34
N ARG A 132 2.12 4.47 8.33
CA ARG A 132 1.30 5.56 7.78
C ARG A 132 -0.16 5.16 7.81
N LEU A 133 -1.02 6.06 8.29
CA LEU A 133 -2.47 5.90 8.29
C LEU A 133 -3.04 6.77 7.19
N VAL A 134 -3.59 6.14 6.16
CA VAL A 134 -4.08 6.83 4.95
C VAL A 134 -5.58 6.70 4.86
N ASP A 135 -6.30 7.82 4.91
CA ASP A 135 -7.73 7.88 4.70
C ASP A 135 -8.03 7.98 3.19
N ILE A 136 -8.83 7.04 2.70
CA ILE A 136 -9.32 6.95 1.32
C ILE A 136 -10.83 7.19 1.21
N ALA A 137 -11.47 7.82 2.20
CA ALA A 137 -12.90 8.19 2.12
C ALA A 137 -13.21 8.99 0.85
N ASP A 138 -12.28 9.84 0.44
CA ASP A 138 -12.22 10.40 -0.91
C ASP A 138 -11.12 9.67 -1.71
N PRO A 139 -11.48 8.70 -2.58
CA PRO A 139 -10.48 7.93 -3.31
C PRO A 139 -9.72 8.75 -4.36
N PHE A 140 -10.20 9.97 -4.69
CA PHE A 140 -9.52 10.89 -5.60
C PHE A 140 -8.50 11.79 -4.88
N ALA A 141 -8.56 11.85 -3.54
CA ALA A 141 -7.69 12.68 -2.71
C ALA A 141 -7.32 11.93 -1.41
N PRO A 142 -6.58 10.81 -1.50
CA PRO A 142 -6.10 10.10 -0.32
C PRO A 142 -5.21 11.01 0.53
N ARG A 143 -5.32 10.91 1.86
CA ARG A 143 -4.59 11.78 2.77
C ARG A 143 -4.06 11.02 3.98
N GLU A 144 -2.90 11.42 4.47
CA GLU A 144 -2.41 10.96 5.75
C GLU A 144 -3.24 11.56 6.90
N VAL A 145 -3.67 10.71 7.82
CA VAL A 145 -4.41 11.09 9.03
C VAL A 145 -3.68 10.74 10.32
N GLY A 146 -2.53 10.10 10.21
CA GLY A 146 -1.65 9.77 11.32
C GLY A 146 -0.44 8.98 10.86
N HIS A 147 0.59 8.97 11.70
CA HIS A 147 1.79 8.18 11.48
C HIS A 147 2.47 7.82 12.79
N PHE A 148 3.31 6.80 12.73
CA PHE A 148 4.23 6.44 13.81
C PHE A 148 5.56 6.00 13.20
N LEU A 149 6.63 6.68 13.58
CA LEU A 149 7.99 6.35 13.18
C LEU A 149 8.74 5.82 14.40
N PRO A 150 9.09 4.54 14.45
CA PRO A 150 9.92 4.01 15.52
C PRO A 150 11.29 4.69 15.54
N ASP A 151 11.85 4.91 16.73
CA ASP A 151 13.23 5.37 16.82
C ASP A 151 14.19 4.29 16.30
N PRO A 152 15.14 4.62 15.42
CA PRO A 152 16.15 3.66 15.00
C PRO A 152 17.01 3.24 16.19
N PRO A 153 17.50 1.98 16.26
CA PRO A 153 18.43 1.58 17.30
C PRO A 153 19.83 2.18 17.05
N ASP A 154 20.64 2.29 18.11
CA ASP A 154 21.98 2.90 18.07
C ASP A 154 22.93 2.36 16.96
N ARG A 155 22.63 1.17 16.46
CA ARG A 155 23.44 0.49 15.44
C ARG A 155 22.82 0.52 14.03
N ALA A 156 21.73 1.20 13.85
CA ALA A 156 21.04 1.32 12.56
C ALA A 156 20.74 2.80 12.27
N ASP A 157 20.93 3.18 11.04
CA ASP A 157 20.69 4.53 10.54
C ASP A 157 19.19 4.80 10.26
N ARG A 158 18.38 3.75 10.24
CA ARG A 158 16.93 3.82 9.95
C ARG A 158 16.18 2.61 10.50
N VAL A 159 14.87 2.75 10.58
CA VAL A 159 13.92 1.65 10.77
C VAL A 159 13.62 0.95 9.44
N SER A 160 12.94 -0.18 9.49
CA SER A 160 12.50 -0.91 8.29
C SER A 160 11.17 -1.60 8.57
N SER A 161 10.12 -0.78 8.63
CA SER A 161 8.77 -1.26 8.87
C SER A 161 8.26 -2.04 7.66
N ASN A 162 7.99 -3.32 7.88
CA ASN A 162 7.81 -4.28 6.80
C ASN A 162 6.37 -4.75 6.63
N ASP A 163 5.63 -4.89 7.71
CA ASP A 163 4.28 -5.40 7.67
C ASP A 163 3.42 -4.75 8.74
N VAL A 164 2.11 -4.75 8.53
CA VAL A 164 1.15 -4.15 9.45
C VAL A 164 -0.18 -4.88 9.41
N THR A 165 -0.80 -5.04 10.56
CA THR A 165 -2.18 -5.54 10.67
C THR A 165 -2.92 -4.82 11.78
N ILE A 166 -4.25 -4.96 11.83
CA ILE A 166 -5.10 -4.48 12.92
C ILE A 166 -5.89 -5.65 13.51
N ASP A 167 -6.17 -5.59 14.80
CA ASP A 167 -7.05 -6.54 15.45
C ASP A 167 -8.50 -6.01 15.57
N ASP A 168 -9.40 -6.84 16.14
CA ASP A 168 -10.81 -6.48 16.27
C ASP A 168 -11.05 -5.34 17.27
N ARG A 169 -10.08 -5.04 18.14
CA ARG A 169 -10.10 -3.91 19.08
C ARG A 169 -9.67 -2.60 18.41
N GLY A 170 -9.05 -2.68 17.23
CA GLY A 170 -8.47 -1.54 16.51
C GLY A 170 -7.01 -1.24 16.89
N LEU A 171 -6.35 -2.16 17.60
CA LEU A 171 -4.91 -2.05 17.83
C LEU A 171 -4.14 -2.40 16.57
N ILE A 172 -3.16 -1.57 16.24
CA ILE A 172 -2.29 -1.75 15.09
C ILE A 172 -1.02 -2.49 15.53
N TYR A 173 -0.67 -3.52 14.81
CA TYR A 173 0.58 -4.28 14.98
C TYR A 173 1.49 -3.97 13.81
N LEU A 174 2.55 -3.20 14.06
CA LEU A 174 3.57 -2.87 13.07
C LEU A 174 4.77 -3.78 13.27
N VAL A 175 5.16 -4.51 12.25
CA VAL A 175 6.35 -5.36 12.24
C VAL A 175 7.50 -4.60 11.59
N ASP A 176 8.54 -4.35 12.36
CA ASP A 176 9.77 -3.69 11.88
C ASP A 176 10.95 -4.68 11.93
N ARG A 177 11.70 -4.76 10.83
CA ARG A 177 12.84 -5.70 10.70
C ARG A 177 13.99 -5.42 11.69
N VAL A 178 14.03 -4.21 12.25
CA VAL A 178 15.13 -3.74 13.11
C VAL A 178 14.66 -3.58 14.56
N ARG A 179 13.40 -3.18 14.77
CA ARG A 179 12.83 -2.88 16.10
C ARG A 179 11.86 -3.94 16.62
N GLY A 180 11.53 -4.95 15.82
CA GLY A 180 10.59 -5.99 16.21
C GLY A 180 9.13 -5.55 16.02
N VAL A 181 8.26 -5.81 17.00
CA VAL A 181 6.81 -5.54 16.88
C VAL A 181 6.43 -4.37 17.78
N HIS A 182 5.70 -3.42 17.22
CA HIS A 182 5.06 -2.32 17.93
C HIS A 182 3.56 -2.54 17.97
N ILE A 183 2.94 -2.33 19.14
CA ILE A 183 1.50 -2.32 19.32
C ILE A 183 1.09 -0.87 19.52
N ILE A 184 0.23 -0.36 18.65
CA ILE A 184 -0.07 1.06 18.54
C ILE A 184 -1.58 1.26 18.66
N GLU A 185 -1.98 2.16 19.53
CA GLU A 185 -3.35 2.64 19.66
C GLU A 185 -3.52 3.94 18.85
N THR A 186 -4.69 4.12 18.24
CA THR A 186 -4.99 5.32 17.45
C THR A 186 -6.45 5.72 17.59
N THR A 187 -6.72 7.01 17.48
CA THR A 187 -8.08 7.56 17.36
C THR A 187 -8.53 7.72 15.90
N ALA A 188 -7.68 7.38 14.94
CA ALA A 188 -7.97 7.58 13.51
C ALA A 188 -9.07 6.67 12.95
N PHE A 189 -9.43 5.60 13.67
CA PHE A 189 -10.50 4.70 13.22
C PHE A 189 -11.92 5.13 13.65
N GLY A 190 -12.06 6.27 14.36
CA GLY A 190 -13.35 6.82 14.80
C GLY A 190 -13.87 6.12 16.04
#